data_ae356ba05027f1e95b6c0b0cbd544e0b
#
_entry.id   ae356ba05027f1e95b6c0b0cbd544e0b
#
_cell.length_a   1.000
_cell.length_b   1.000
_cell.length_c   1.000
_cell.angle_alpha   90.00
_cell.angle_beta   90.00
_cell.angle_gamma   90.00
#
_symmetry.space_group_name_H-M   'P 1'
#
loop_
_entity.id
_entity.type
_entity.pdbx_description
1 polymer ?
#
loop_
_entity_poly.entity_id
_entity_poly.type
_entity_poly.pdbx_seq_one_letter_code
_entity_poly.pdbx_strand_id
1 'polypeptide(L)'
;NVFCVSAHYRQCENEEDEVEVEKVVDEIVSQNKETLRKHSGKKVWEVKPKVDWDKGKALSYLLEALKLNDRKDVISMYLGDDVTDEDAFEVLRNLSKDETQGDGIGIVVTKVPKQTKASYSLRDPEEVLQFLTKVGNINI
;
A
#
# COMPACT_ATOMS: atom_id res chain seq x y z
N ASN A 1 -12.82 3.34 -11.33
CA ASN A 1 -11.99 2.31 -10.71
C ASN A 1 -12.64 0.94 -10.94
N VAL A 2 -11.98 0.00 -11.58
CA VAL A 2 -12.58 -1.29 -11.98
C VAL A 2 -12.88 -2.18 -10.77
N PHE A 3 -12.23 -1.92 -9.63
CA PHE A 3 -12.27 -2.76 -8.43
C PHE A 3 -12.90 -2.06 -7.20
N CYS A 4 -13.60 -0.95 -7.40
CA CYS A 4 -14.22 -0.21 -6.31
C CYS A 4 -15.46 0.54 -6.81
N VAL A 5 -16.56 0.41 -6.09
CA VAL A 5 -17.74 1.25 -6.26
C VAL A 5 -17.75 2.25 -5.11
N SER A 6 -17.90 3.54 -5.43
CA SER A 6 -17.89 4.63 -4.45
C SER A 6 -19.26 5.30 -4.43
N ALA A 7 -19.92 5.27 -3.28
CA ALA A 7 -21.13 6.01 -3.01
C ALA A 7 -20.77 7.31 -2.29
N HIS A 8 -20.77 8.42 -3.02
CA HIS A 8 -20.51 9.75 -2.46
C HIS A 8 -21.80 10.33 -1.89
N TYR A 9 -21.77 10.66 -0.58
CA TYR A 9 -22.90 11.30 0.09
C TYR A 9 -22.61 12.77 0.50
N ARG A 10 -21.57 13.37 -0.10
CA ARG A 10 -21.23 14.78 0.14
C ARG A 10 -22.30 15.78 -0.34
N GLN A 11 -23.12 15.37 -1.29
CA GLN A 11 -24.18 16.18 -1.90
C GLN A 11 -25.57 15.88 -1.34
N CYS A 12 -25.70 15.05 -0.31
CA CYS A 12 -26.96 14.85 0.39
C CYS A 12 -27.37 16.16 1.08
N GLU A 13 -28.65 16.49 1.01
CA GLU A 13 -29.19 17.76 1.53
C GLU A 13 -29.34 17.73 3.07
N ASN A 14 -29.48 16.54 3.64
CA ASN A 14 -29.70 16.33 5.08
C ASN A 14 -29.04 15.03 5.56
N GLU A 15 -28.99 14.86 6.89
CA GLU A 15 -28.42 13.67 7.54
C GLU A 15 -29.25 12.39 7.31
N GLU A 16 -30.55 12.52 7.08
CA GLU A 16 -31.43 11.38 6.85
C GLU A 16 -31.10 10.70 5.52
N ASP A 17 -30.82 11.47 4.48
CA ASP A 17 -30.35 10.96 3.18
C ASP A 17 -28.98 10.31 3.28
N GLU A 18 -28.07 10.87 4.10
CA GLU A 18 -26.75 10.25 4.35
C GLU A 18 -26.91 8.87 5.00
N VAL A 19 -27.80 8.73 5.98
CA VAL A 19 -28.11 7.46 6.66
C VAL A 19 -28.77 6.47 5.69
N GLU A 20 -29.60 6.92 4.79
CA GLU A 20 -30.23 6.07 3.78
C GLU A 20 -29.21 5.50 2.80
N VAL A 21 -28.29 6.33 2.31
CA VAL A 21 -27.15 5.87 1.48
C VAL A 21 -26.31 4.82 2.22
N GLU A 22 -26.03 5.04 3.50
CA GLU A 22 -25.30 4.07 4.31
C GLU A 22 -26.02 2.73 4.45
N LYS A 23 -27.33 2.77 4.72
CA LYS A 23 -28.15 1.53 4.83
C LYS A 23 -28.12 0.72 3.54
N VAL A 24 -28.28 1.37 2.38
CA VAL A 24 -28.21 0.69 1.08
C VAL A 24 -26.85 0.02 0.88
N VAL A 25 -25.77 0.73 1.20
CA VAL A 25 -24.42 0.18 1.12
C VAL A 25 -24.23 -1.02 2.07
N ASP A 26 -24.71 -0.90 3.30
CA ASP A 26 -24.63 -1.96 4.31
C ASP A 26 -25.46 -3.19 3.91
N GLU A 27 -26.62 -2.99 3.31
CA GLU A 27 -27.46 -4.08 2.79
C GLU A 27 -26.73 -4.85 1.68
N ILE A 28 -26.18 -4.14 0.68
CA ILE A 28 -25.40 -4.75 -0.41
C ILE A 28 -24.22 -5.55 0.13
N VAL A 29 -23.47 -4.98 1.07
CA VAL A 29 -22.30 -5.65 1.66
C VAL A 29 -22.73 -6.85 2.50
N SER A 30 -23.84 -6.75 3.25
CA SER A 30 -24.34 -7.85 4.07
C SER A 30 -24.80 -9.06 3.24
N GLN A 31 -25.45 -8.80 2.09
CA GLN A 31 -25.86 -9.84 1.14
C GLN A 31 -24.66 -10.51 0.45
N ASN A 32 -23.52 -9.84 0.42
CA ASN A 32 -22.30 -10.29 -0.26
C ASN A 32 -21.09 -10.33 0.70
N LYS A 33 -21.31 -10.57 1.97
CA LYS A 33 -20.28 -10.47 3.03
C LYS A 33 -19.05 -11.33 2.83
N GLU A 34 -19.12 -12.40 2.05
CA GLU A 34 -17.99 -13.27 1.74
C GLU A 34 -17.06 -12.66 0.67
N THR A 35 -17.63 -11.82 -0.21
CA THR A 35 -16.92 -11.29 -1.38
C THR A 35 -16.68 -9.79 -1.35
N LEU A 36 -17.46 -9.05 -0.58
CA LEU A 36 -17.40 -7.60 -0.51
C LEU A 36 -17.11 -7.10 0.90
N ARG A 37 -16.47 -5.93 0.98
CA ARG A 37 -16.26 -5.15 2.22
C ARG A 37 -16.57 -3.69 2.01
N LYS A 38 -17.12 -3.04 3.04
CA LYS A 38 -17.29 -1.59 3.11
C LYS A 38 -16.02 -0.93 3.64
N HIS A 39 -15.66 0.19 3.07
CA HIS A 39 -14.59 1.05 3.57
C HIS A 39 -15.11 2.49 3.67
N SER A 40 -14.80 3.16 4.77
CA SER A 40 -15.17 4.56 5.01
C SER A 40 -14.08 5.50 4.53
N GLY A 41 -14.46 6.50 3.73
CA GLY A 41 -13.63 7.63 3.34
C GLY A 41 -14.27 8.97 3.76
N LYS A 42 -13.70 10.07 3.30
CA LYS A 42 -14.22 11.42 3.61
C LYS A 42 -15.50 11.71 2.81
N LYS A 43 -16.66 11.50 3.45
CA LYS A 43 -17.99 11.64 2.83
C LYS A 43 -18.19 10.70 1.61
N VAL A 44 -17.66 9.47 1.73
CA VAL A 44 -17.81 8.43 0.72
C VAL A 44 -17.80 7.05 1.38
N TRP A 45 -18.69 6.18 0.95
CA TRP A 45 -18.65 4.74 1.23
C TRP A 45 -18.09 4.02 0.00
N GLU A 46 -17.04 3.26 0.20
CA GLU A 46 -16.45 2.43 -0.85
C GLU A 46 -16.77 0.97 -0.62
N VAL A 47 -17.32 0.32 -1.64
CA VAL A 47 -17.53 -1.12 -1.68
C VAL A 47 -16.44 -1.75 -2.51
N LYS A 48 -15.65 -2.61 -1.88
CA LYS A 48 -14.47 -3.25 -2.48
C LYS A 48 -14.59 -4.78 -2.38
N PRO A 49 -14.05 -5.53 -3.33
CA PRO A 49 -13.89 -6.97 -3.16
C PRO A 49 -13.05 -7.28 -1.90
N LYS A 50 -13.41 -8.35 -1.22
CA LYS A 50 -12.57 -8.96 -0.18
C LYS A 50 -11.44 -9.75 -0.85
N VAL A 51 -10.52 -9.05 -1.47
CA VAL A 51 -9.30 -9.68 -1.96
C VAL A 51 -8.30 -9.66 -0.83
N ASP A 52 -7.74 -10.81 -0.50
CA ASP A 52 -6.60 -10.92 0.40
C ASP A 52 -5.33 -10.48 -0.35
N TRP A 53 -5.25 -9.17 -0.58
CA TRP A 53 -4.18 -8.53 -1.34
C TRP A 53 -3.76 -7.25 -0.65
N ASP A 54 -2.50 -7.15 -0.33
CA ASP A 54 -1.85 -6.02 0.30
C ASP A 54 -0.59 -5.62 -0.49
N LYS A 55 0.09 -4.54 -0.09
CA LYS A 55 1.29 -4.06 -0.77
C LYS A 55 2.46 -5.03 -0.64
N GLY A 56 2.52 -5.80 0.42
CA GLY A 56 3.53 -6.85 0.60
C GLY A 56 3.33 -7.99 -0.40
N LYS A 57 2.09 -8.49 -0.53
CA LYS A 57 1.76 -9.54 -1.51
C LYS A 57 1.98 -9.08 -2.94
N ALA A 58 1.62 -7.82 -3.24
CA ALA A 58 1.89 -7.22 -4.55
C ALA A 58 3.40 -7.18 -4.84
N LEU A 59 4.21 -6.77 -3.87
CA LEU A 59 5.67 -6.73 -4.02
C LEU A 59 6.25 -8.14 -4.18
N SER A 60 5.84 -9.10 -3.35
CA SER A 60 6.29 -10.51 -3.47
C SER A 60 5.97 -11.08 -4.85
N TYR A 61 4.77 -10.84 -5.34
CA TYR A 61 4.37 -11.26 -6.68
C TYR A 61 5.25 -10.62 -7.77
N LEU A 62 5.56 -9.33 -7.67
CA LEU A 62 6.43 -8.65 -8.63
C LEU A 62 7.86 -9.19 -8.61
N LEU A 63 8.42 -9.41 -7.42
CA LEU A 63 9.76 -9.97 -7.28
C LEU A 63 9.85 -11.37 -7.90
N GLU A 64 8.84 -12.21 -7.70
CA GLU A 64 8.75 -13.54 -8.28
C GLU A 64 8.56 -13.49 -9.81
N ALA A 65 7.59 -12.70 -10.29
CA ALA A 65 7.28 -12.57 -11.71
C ALA A 65 8.45 -12.03 -12.54
N LEU A 66 9.25 -11.15 -11.94
CA LEU A 66 10.47 -10.59 -12.55
C LEU A 66 11.71 -11.43 -12.27
N LYS A 67 11.60 -12.52 -11.50
CA LYS A 67 12.71 -13.39 -11.08
C LYS A 67 13.85 -12.62 -10.39
N LEU A 68 13.49 -11.69 -9.51
CA LEU A 68 14.44 -10.85 -8.78
C LEU A 68 14.73 -11.36 -7.37
N ASN A 69 13.84 -12.16 -6.79
CA ASN A 69 13.98 -12.74 -5.45
C ASN A 69 15.23 -13.63 -5.30
N ASP A 70 15.58 -14.40 -6.34
CA ASP A 70 16.71 -15.34 -6.31
C ASP A 70 18.02 -14.72 -6.83
N ARG A 71 18.07 -13.39 -7.01
CA ARG A 71 19.19 -12.66 -7.59
C ARG A 71 20.01 -11.95 -6.51
N LYS A 72 21.12 -12.52 -6.09
CA LYS A 72 22.05 -11.91 -5.11
C LYS A 72 22.75 -10.63 -5.59
N ASP A 73 22.74 -10.38 -6.88
CA ASP A 73 23.30 -9.18 -7.53
C ASP A 73 22.27 -8.04 -7.65
N VAL A 74 21.07 -8.20 -7.07
CA VAL A 74 19.99 -7.23 -7.11
C VAL A 74 19.67 -6.73 -5.71
N ILE A 75 19.48 -5.42 -5.59
CA ILE A 75 18.95 -4.75 -4.40
C ILE A 75 17.57 -4.21 -4.76
N SER A 76 16.55 -4.74 -4.11
CA SER A 76 15.16 -4.28 -4.27
C SER A 76 14.86 -3.16 -3.29
N MET A 77 14.39 -2.02 -3.77
CA MET A 77 14.04 -0.88 -2.91
C MET A 77 12.55 -0.53 -3.03
N TYR A 78 11.93 -0.24 -1.88
CA TYR A 78 10.55 0.24 -1.81
C TYR A 78 10.48 1.49 -0.93
N LEU A 79 9.85 2.55 -1.44
CA LEU A 79 9.63 3.80 -0.73
C LEU A 79 8.13 3.99 -0.50
N GLY A 80 7.75 4.37 0.72
CA GLY A 80 6.35 4.56 1.08
C GLY A 80 6.19 5.45 2.31
N ASP A 81 5.01 6.01 2.53
CA ASP A 81 4.72 6.98 3.59
C ASP A 81 3.56 6.57 4.51
N ASP A 82 2.71 5.64 4.07
CA ASP A 82 1.51 5.23 4.81
C ASP A 82 1.66 3.90 5.57
N VAL A 83 0.62 3.54 6.32
CA VAL A 83 0.59 2.33 7.13
C VAL A 83 0.55 1.07 6.26
N THR A 84 -0.02 1.14 5.07
CA THR A 84 -0.12 -0.01 4.16
C THR A 84 1.21 -0.35 3.49
N ASP A 85 2.20 0.55 3.53
CA ASP A 85 3.55 0.30 3.05
C ASP A 85 4.36 -0.60 3.99
N GLU A 86 3.93 -0.71 5.25
CA GLU A 86 4.60 -1.57 6.24
C GLU A 86 4.61 -3.05 5.83
N ASP A 87 3.59 -3.51 5.09
CA ASP A 87 3.55 -4.87 4.55
C ASP A 87 4.65 -5.09 3.51
N ALA A 88 4.92 -4.11 2.66
CA ALA A 88 6.00 -4.14 1.68
C ALA A 88 7.38 -4.03 2.34
N PHE A 89 7.52 -3.19 3.37
CA PHE A 89 8.76 -3.10 4.14
C PHE A 89 9.08 -4.42 4.84
N GLU A 90 8.07 -5.13 5.36
CA GLU A 90 8.26 -6.45 5.97
C GLU A 90 8.78 -7.49 4.98
N VAL A 91 8.22 -7.51 3.77
CA VAL A 91 8.69 -8.40 2.70
C VAL A 91 10.17 -8.16 2.40
N LEU A 92 10.59 -6.90 2.19
CA LEU A 92 11.98 -6.56 1.90
C LEU A 92 12.91 -6.87 3.08
N ARG A 93 12.47 -6.61 4.30
CA ARG A 93 13.22 -6.93 5.50
C ARG A 93 13.44 -8.44 5.65
N ASN A 94 12.49 -9.25 5.24
CA ASN A 94 12.62 -10.70 5.26
C ASN A 94 13.48 -11.22 4.11
N LEU A 95 13.42 -10.58 2.94
CA LEU A 95 14.30 -10.86 1.81
C LEU A 95 15.79 -10.74 2.22
N SER A 96 16.17 -9.65 2.88
CA SER A 96 17.53 -9.41 3.35
C SER A 96 18.03 -10.35 4.46
N LYS A 97 17.15 -11.14 5.08
CA LYS A 97 17.55 -12.13 6.08
C LYS A 97 17.91 -13.48 5.47
N ASP A 98 17.51 -13.71 4.25
CA ASP A 98 17.77 -14.95 3.54
C ASP A 98 19.01 -14.78 2.67
N GLU A 99 20.13 -15.33 3.13
CA GLU A 99 21.43 -15.27 2.45
C GLU A 99 21.42 -15.90 1.04
N THR A 100 20.36 -16.61 0.68
CA THR A 100 20.19 -17.21 -0.65
C THR A 100 19.50 -16.28 -1.65
N GLN A 101 18.89 -15.20 -1.16
CA GLN A 101 18.12 -14.24 -1.95
C GLN A 101 18.89 -12.92 -2.16
N GLY A 102 18.27 -12.00 -2.91
CA GLY A 102 18.76 -10.63 -3.06
C GLY A 102 18.51 -9.78 -1.83
N ASP A 103 19.08 -8.59 -1.79
CA ASP A 103 18.84 -7.64 -0.70
C ASP A 103 17.55 -6.83 -0.89
N GLY A 104 16.93 -6.48 0.24
CA GLY A 104 15.72 -5.66 0.29
C GLY A 104 15.90 -4.43 1.17
N ILE A 105 15.55 -3.25 0.65
CA ILE A 105 15.64 -1.97 1.35
C ILE A 105 14.27 -1.30 1.39
N GLY A 106 13.66 -1.24 2.59
CA GLY A 106 12.49 -0.42 2.86
C GLY A 106 12.89 0.97 3.30
N ILE A 107 12.30 2.00 2.70
CA ILE A 107 12.55 3.41 3.03
C ILE A 107 11.22 4.09 3.34
N VAL A 108 11.02 4.49 4.60
CA VAL A 108 9.82 5.27 4.97
C VAL A 108 10.02 6.74 4.70
N VAL A 109 9.02 7.39 4.10
CA VAL A 109 9.02 8.84 3.86
C VAL A 109 8.19 9.50 4.95
N THR A 110 8.85 10.20 5.87
CA THR A 110 8.15 10.85 7.01
C THR A 110 8.97 11.96 7.63
N LYS A 111 8.31 13.06 8.00
CA LYS A 111 8.92 14.17 8.77
C LYS A 111 8.98 13.89 10.26
N VAL A 112 8.23 12.92 10.73
CA VAL A 112 8.09 12.63 12.18
C VAL A 112 8.56 11.21 12.44
N PRO A 113 9.36 10.97 13.48
CA PRO A 113 9.73 9.60 13.86
C PRO A 113 8.47 8.77 14.15
N LYS A 114 8.39 7.59 13.56
CA LYS A 114 7.31 6.61 13.80
C LYS A 114 7.89 5.20 13.87
N GLN A 115 7.16 4.28 14.52
CA GLN A 115 7.49 2.86 14.41
C GLN A 115 7.26 2.40 12.98
N THR A 116 8.25 1.70 12.42
CA THR A 116 8.21 1.21 11.06
C THR A 116 9.06 -0.05 10.89
N LYS A 117 8.72 -0.87 9.91
CA LYS A 117 9.53 -2.02 9.46
C LYS A 117 10.56 -1.62 8.41
N ALA A 118 10.53 -0.37 7.92
CA ALA A 118 11.53 0.17 7.01
C ALA A 118 12.92 0.22 7.67
N SER A 119 13.98 0.05 6.87
CA SER A 119 15.37 0.08 7.32
C SER A 119 15.95 1.49 7.36
N TYR A 120 15.40 2.40 6.55
CA TYR A 120 15.85 3.78 6.39
C TYR A 120 14.65 4.73 6.31
N SER A 121 14.94 6.03 6.45
CA SER A 121 13.93 7.08 6.31
C SER A 121 14.42 8.24 5.45
N LEU A 122 13.49 8.86 4.73
CA LEU A 122 13.63 10.15 4.08
C LEU A 122 12.54 11.08 4.62
N ARG A 123 12.77 12.38 4.64
CA ARG A 123 11.86 13.34 5.28
C ARG A 123 10.63 13.68 4.45
N ASP A 124 10.82 13.79 3.13
CA ASP A 124 9.78 14.29 2.22
C ASP A 124 10.09 13.93 0.76
N PRO A 125 9.17 14.22 -0.18
CA PRO A 125 9.37 13.96 -1.60
C PRO A 125 10.59 14.64 -2.22
N GLU A 126 11.06 15.75 -1.65
CA GLU A 126 12.27 16.43 -2.14
C GLU A 126 13.52 15.60 -1.82
N GLU A 127 13.61 15.04 -0.61
CA GLU A 127 14.69 14.09 -0.29
C GLU A 127 14.60 12.80 -1.12
N VAL A 128 13.40 12.34 -1.44
CA VAL A 128 13.23 11.19 -2.35
C VAL A 128 13.82 11.51 -3.72
N LEU A 129 13.53 12.68 -4.27
CA LEU A 129 14.10 13.11 -5.56
C LEU A 129 15.63 13.18 -5.51
N GLN A 130 16.18 13.76 -4.44
CA GLN A 130 17.64 13.85 -4.26
C GLN A 130 18.28 12.46 -4.14
N PHE A 131 17.65 11.55 -3.38
CA PHE A 131 18.11 10.18 -3.23
C PHE A 131 18.12 9.44 -4.57
N LEU A 132 17.01 9.46 -5.32
CA LEU A 132 16.89 8.78 -6.61
C LEU A 132 17.87 9.36 -7.64
N THR A 133 18.10 10.67 -7.62
CA THR A 133 19.08 11.32 -8.49
C THR A 133 20.50 10.83 -8.19
N LYS A 134 20.85 10.67 -6.91
CA LYS A 134 22.17 10.13 -6.51
C LYS A 134 22.32 8.68 -6.92
N VAL A 135 21.30 7.85 -6.69
CA VAL A 135 21.31 6.42 -7.08
C VAL A 135 21.45 6.28 -8.59
N GLY A 136 20.71 7.08 -9.38
CA GLY A 136 20.79 7.06 -10.85
C GLY A 136 22.12 7.55 -11.43
N ASN A 137 22.94 8.27 -10.65
CA ASN A 137 24.26 8.76 -11.05
C ASN A 137 25.41 7.85 -10.58
N ILE A 138 25.12 6.74 -9.92
CA ILE A 138 26.14 5.74 -9.57
C ILE A 138 26.54 5.04 -10.88
N ASN A 139 27.73 5.33 -11.37
CA ASN A 139 28.33 4.57 -12.46
C ASN A 139 28.78 3.21 -11.89
N ILE A 140 28.07 2.17 -12.29
CA ILE A 140 28.40 0.76 -11.98
C ILE A 140 29.43 0.28 -12.99
#